data_b1ea78e436e1da8770fbc2c40b411fea
#
_entry.id   b1ea78e436e1da8770fbc2c40b411fea
#
_cell.length_a   1.000
_cell.length_b   1.000
_cell.length_c   1.000
_cell.angle_alpha   90.00
_cell.angle_beta   90.00
_cell.angle_gamma   90.00
#
_symmetry.space_group_name_H-M   'P 1'
#
loop_
_entity.id
_entity.type
_entity.pdbx_description
1 polymer ?
#
loop_
_entity_poly.entity_id
_entity_poly.type
_entity_poly.pdbx_seq_one_letter_code
_entity_poly.pdbx_strand_id
1 'polypeptide(L)'
;FRAWVALWPQADMGFNQLPAFLDVYANGFVAAGIYISLRRRMKEDGWTRVLMTACAAAAFLVLAQLASAQAGEADSQAIRLGQMMRRYPQSVMTALCMLGLSLGLGGIRLIFGNPITRFLSGISFQVYIWHQVLAVQLRQWNIPYSAVPNPNQMGDRDWQRKYTWLCWLGALSIATLVTYLIERPLARLGLGAASNTKKEKKRI
;
A
#
# COMPACT_ATOMS: atom_id res chain seq x y z
N PHE A 1 -19.13 -1.04 -11.70
CA PHE A 1 -18.11 -0.13 -12.21
C PHE A 1 -16.95 -0.90 -12.87
N ARG A 2 -16.25 -1.82 -12.17
CA ARG A 2 -15.12 -2.58 -12.72
C ARG A 2 -15.47 -3.38 -13.97
N ALA A 3 -16.60 -4.12 -13.95
CA ALA A 3 -17.07 -4.86 -15.12
C ALA A 3 -17.35 -3.94 -16.31
N TRP A 4 -17.93 -2.77 -16.04
CA TRP A 4 -18.20 -1.77 -17.07
C TRP A 4 -16.92 -1.20 -17.67
N VAL A 5 -15.92 -0.85 -16.82
CA VAL A 5 -14.61 -0.37 -17.29
C VAL A 5 -13.85 -1.46 -18.05
N ALA A 6 -14.02 -2.76 -17.69
CA ALA A 6 -13.41 -3.87 -18.41
C ALA A 6 -13.90 -3.99 -19.85
N LEU A 7 -15.20 -3.71 -20.05
CA LEU A 7 -15.83 -3.78 -21.36
C LEU A 7 -15.52 -2.58 -22.26
N TRP A 8 -14.94 -1.51 -21.70
CA TRP A 8 -14.64 -0.28 -22.45
C TRP A 8 -13.15 -0.23 -22.81
N PRO A 9 -12.76 -0.47 -24.08
CA PRO A 9 -11.36 -0.55 -24.51
C PRO A 9 -10.53 0.72 -24.28
N GLN A 10 -11.21 1.88 -24.23
CA GLN A 10 -10.55 3.20 -24.07
C GLN A 10 -10.50 3.71 -22.62
N ALA A 11 -11.00 2.93 -21.65
CA ALA A 11 -11.13 3.37 -20.26
C ALA A 11 -9.90 3.06 -19.39
N ASP A 12 -8.69 3.06 -19.94
CA ASP A 12 -7.45 2.76 -19.20
C ASP A 12 -7.24 3.66 -17.98
N MET A 13 -7.63 4.92 -18.07
CA MET A 13 -7.62 5.86 -16.96
C MET A 13 -8.61 5.50 -15.84
N GLY A 14 -9.75 4.89 -16.17
CA GLY A 14 -10.79 4.53 -15.20
C GLY A 14 -10.35 3.48 -14.17
N PHE A 15 -9.37 2.64 -14.51
CA PHE A 15 -8.83 1.61 -13.62
C PHE A 15 -8.10 2.18 -12.41
N ASN A 16 -7.51 3.35 -12.54
CA ASN A 16 -6.69 3.98 -11.52
C ASN A 16 -7.43 5.12 -10.80
N GLN A 17 -8.73 5.27 -11.05
CA GLN A 17 -9.54 6.27 -10.36
C GLN A 17 -10.09 5.75 -9.03
N LEU A 18 -10.38 6.67 -8.12
CA LEU A 18 -10.91 6.38 -6.79
C LEU A 18 -12.09 5.39 -6.78
N PRO A 19 -13.10 5.48 -7.68
CA PRO A 19 -14.21 4.52 -7.70
C PRO A 19 -13.77 3.07 -7.90
N ALA A 20 -12.67 2.83 -8.62
CA ALA A 20 -12.15 1.49 -8.84
C ALA A 20 -11.52 0.85 -7.57
N PHE A 21 -11.25 1.65 -6.54
CA PHE A 21 -10.65 1.24 -5.28
C PHE A 21 -11.59 1.34 -4.07
N LEU A 22 -12.85 1.77 -4.27
CA LEU A 22 -13.79 1.95 -3.16
C LEU A 22 -13.98 0.70 -2.31
N ASP A 23 -14.04 -0.47 -2.93
CA ASP A 23 -14.15 -1.75 -2.24
C ASP A 23 -12.87 -2.11 -1.45
N VAL A 24 -11.71 -1.74 -1.95
CA VAL A 24 -10.42 -1.90 -1.24
C VAL A 24 -10.40 -1.04 0.02
N TYR A 25 -10.82 0.22 -0.09
CA TYR A 25 -10.95 1.12 1.06
C TYR A 25 -12.00 0.62 2.04
N ALA A 26 -13.17 0.19 1.56
CA ALA A 26 -14.23 -0.37 2.38
C ALA A 26 -13.73 -1.58 3.19
N ASN A 27 -12.98 -2.50 2.59
CA ASN A 27 -12.38 -3.64 3.28
C ASN A 27 -11.42 -3.18 4.39
N GLY A 28 -10.66 -2.10 4.19
CA GLY A 28 -9.81 -1.52 5.22
C GLY A 28 -10.60 -0.99 6.42
N PHE A 29 -11.70 -0.27 6.19
CA PHE A 29 -12.59 0.22 7.26
C PHE A 29 -13.26 -0.93 8.01
N VAL A 30 -13.77 -1.95 7.29
CA VAL A 30 -14.37 -3.14 7.90
C VAL A 30 -13.33 -3.86 8.76
N ALA A 31 -12.11 -4.05 8.27
CA ALA A 31 -11.03 -4.67 9.03
C ALA A 31 -10.69 -3.88 10.30
N ALA A 32 -10.65 -2.55 10.24
CA ALA A 32 -10.44 -1.71 11.41
C ALA A 32 -11.56 -1.87 12.45
N GLY A 33 -12.82 -1.90 12.02
CA GLY A 33 -13.98 -2.17 12.89
C GLY A 33 -13.93 -3.55 13.55
N ILE A 34 -13.57 -4.58 12.76
CA ILE A 34 -13.39 -5.96 13.27
C ILE A 34 -12.24 -5.99 14.29
N TYR A 35 -11.11 -5.34 14.00
CA TYR A 35 -9.98 -5.25 14.93
C TYR A 35 -10.38 -4.67 16.28
N ILE A 36 -11.10 -3.54 16.30
CA ILE A 36 -11.55 -2.88 17.51
C ILE A 36 -12.49 -3.79 18.31
N SER A 37 -13.43 -4.46 17.61
CA SER A 37 -14.40 -5.36 18.22
C SER A 37 -13.75 -6.61 18.81
N LEU A 38 -12.85 -7.24 18.05
CA LEU A 38 -12.12 -8.43 18.50
C LEU A 38 -11.18 -8.09 19.65
N ARG A 39 -10.43 -7.01 19.57
CA ARG A 39 -9.50 -6.62 20.65
C ARG A 39 -10.18 -6.38 21.98
N ARG A 40 -11.44 -5.93 21.97
CA ARG A 40 -12.24 -5.75 23.20
C ARG A 40 -12.80 -7.04 23.76
N ARG A 41 -13.06 -8.05 22.91
CA ARG A 41 -13.76 -9.29 23.29
C ARG A 41 -12.83 -10.49 23.45
N MET A 42 -11.70 -10.49 22.76
CA MET A 42 -10.76 -11.61 22.79
C MET A 42 -10.12 -11.72 24.19
N LYS A 43 -10.23 -12.91 24.76
CA LYS A 43 -9.38 -13.31 25.89
C LYS A 43 -7.93 -13.37 25.37
N GLU A 44 -7.00 -12.89 26.17
CA GLU A 44 -5.57 -12.94 25.84
C GLU A 44 -4.99 -14.36 26.09
N ASP A 45 -5.65 -15.40 25.57
CA ASP A 45 -5.15 -16.76 25.64
C ASP A 45 -4.16 -17.08 24.52
N GLY A 46 -3.22 -17.98 24.81
CA GLY A 46 -2.17 -18.34 23.84
C GLY A 46 -2.73 -18.98 22.58
N TRP A 47 -3.81 -19.77 22.70
CA TRP A 47 -4.41 -20.48 21.59
C TRP A 47 -5.03 -19.52 20.55
N THR A 48 -5.78 -18.54 21.00
CA THR A 48 -6.36 -17.52 20.10
C THR A 48 -5.29 -16.74 19.35
N ARG A 49 -4.18 -16.42 20.01
CA ARG A 49 -3.04 -15.74 19.34
C ARG A 49 -2.37 -16.64 18.28
N VAL A 50 -2.21 -17.93 18.56
CA VAL A 50 -1.70 -18.91 17.58
C VAL A 50 -2.64 -19.00 16.38
N LEU A 51 -3.95 -19.10 16.61
CA LEU A 51 -4.95 -19.16 15.54
C LEU A 51 -4.91 -17.91 14.65
N MET A 52 -4.85 -16.72 15.25
CA MET A 52 -4.74 -15.45 14.49
C MET A 52 -3.46 -15.41 13.64
N THR A 53 -2.35 -15.90 14.20
CA THR A 53 -1.09 -16.00 13.47
C THR A 53 -1.19 -16.98 12.30
N ALA A 54 -1.81 -18.14 12.50
CA ALA A 54 -2.02 -19.13 11.46
C ALA A 54 -2.93 -18.58 10.33
N CYS A 55 -3.99 -17.85 10.69
CA CYS A 55 -4.84 -17.16 9.73
C CYS A 55 -4.05 -16.10 8.90
N ALA A 56 -3.15 -15.34 9.54
CA ALA A 56 -2.29 -14.39 8.84
C ALA A 56 -1.34 -15.10 7.87
N ALA A 57 -0.73 -16.20 8.29
CA ALA A 57 0.17 -17.00 7.44
C ALA A 57 -0.58 -17.59 6.24
N ALA A 58 -1.78 -18.14 6.45
CA ALA A 58 -2.62 -18.66 5.37
C ALA A 58 -3.01 -17.54 4.38
N ALA A 59 -3.43 -16.38 4.88
CA ALA A 59 -3.75 -15.22 4.04
C ALA A 59 -2.53 -14.74 3.25
N PHE A 60 -1.35 -14.74 3.84
CA PHE A 60 -0.10 -14.39 3.17
C PHE A 60 0.25 -15.37 2.04
N LEU A 61 0.09 -16.68 2.26
CA LEU A 61 0.31 -17.70 1.23
C LEU A 61 -0.65 -17.50 0.05
N VAL A 62 -1.92 -17.22 0.30
CA VAL A 62 -2.89 -16.91 -0.76
C VAL A 62 -2.49 -15.63 -1.52
N LEU A 63 -2.04 -14.59 -0.81
CA LEU A 63 -1.52 -13.37 -1.46
C LEU A 63 -0.32 -13.67 -2.36
N ALA A 64 0.62 -14.50 -1.90
CA ALA A 64 1.78 -14.90 -2.69
C ALA A 64 1.37 -15.69 -3.96
N GLN A 65 0.38 -16.57 -3.86
CA GLN A 65 -0.17 -17.30 -5.01
C GLN A 65 -0.86 -16.36 -6.00
N LEU A 66 -1.68 -15.43 -5.52
CA LEU A 66 -2.34 -14.43 -6.36
C LEU A 66 -1.32 -13.54 -7.10
N ALA A 67 -0.25 -13.13 -6.41
CA ALA A 67 0.83 -12.34 -7.00
C ALA A 67 1.62 -13.14 -8.04
N SER A 68 1.94 -14.40 -7.75
CA SER A 68 2.65 -15.30 -8.69
C SER A 68 1.82 -15.55 -9.94
N ALA A 69 0.52 -15.79 -9.79
CA ALA A 69 -0.39 -15.99 -10.92
C ALA A 69 -0.48 -14.72 -11.79
N GLN A 70 -0.42 -13.53 -11.19
CA GLN A 70 -0.40 -12.27 -11.95
C GLN A 70 0.92 -12.04 -12.68
N ALA A 71 2.04 -12.44 -12.07
CA ALA A 71 3.38 -12.31 -12.68
C ALA A 71 3.59 -13.25 -13.88
N GLY A 72 2.83 -14.34 -13.97
CA GLY A 72 2.89 -15.30 -15.08
C GLY A 72 2.10 -14.88 -16.33
N GLU A 73 1.31 -13.82 -16.28
CA GLU A 73 0.53 -13.34 -17.41
C GLU A 73 1.40 -12.54 -18.39
N ALA A 74 1.42 -12.92 -19.65
CA ALA A 74 2.26 -12.29 -20.68
C ALA A 74 1.45 -11.34 -21.60
N ASP A 75 0.14 -11.57 -21.76
CA ASP A 75 -0.72 -10.75 -22.60
C ASP A 75 -1.25 -9.52 -21.86
N SER A 76 -1.26 -8.36 -22.52
CA SER A 76 -1.69 -7.09 -21.96
C SER A 76 -3.17 -7.09 -21.52
N GLN A 77 -4.04 -7.78 -22.26
CA GLN A 77 -5.46 -7.92 -21.87
C GLN A 77 -5.62 -8.88 -20.70
N ALA A 78 -4.90 -9.99 -20.69
CA ALA A 78 -4.89 -10.94 -19.58
C ALA A 78 -4.39 -10.29 -18.29
N ILE A 79 -3.30 -9.50 -18.35
CA ILE A 79 -2.78 -8.72 -17.23
C ILE A 79 -3.86 -7.77 -16.70
N ARG A 80 -4.52 -7.03 -17.57
CA ARG A 80 -5.57 -6.07 -17.22
C ARG A 80 -6.76 -6.74 -16.53
N LEU A 81 -7.30 -7.80 -17.12
CA LEU A 81 -8.41 -8.57 -16.56
C LEU A 81 -8.00 -9.25 -15.24
N GLY A 82 -6.80 -9.82 -15.20
CA GLY A 82 -6.24 -10.44 -14.01
C GLY A 82 -6.10 -9.46 -12.84
N GLN A 83 -5.60 -8.25 -13.07
CA GLN A 83 -5.54 -7.19 -12.07
C GLN A 83 -6.92 -6.82 -11.53
N MET A 84 -7.93 -6.72 -12.40
CA MET A 84 -9.29 -6.41 -11.96
C MET A 84 -9.89 -7.49 -11.07
N MET A 85 -9.83 -8.73 -11.52
CA MET A 85 -10.45 -9.85 -10.82
C MET A 85 -9.76 -10.16 -9.50
N ARG A 86 -8.43 -10.01 -9.44
CA ARG A 86 -7.63 -10.31 -8.23
C ARG A 86 -7.60 -9.18 -7.21
N ARG A 87 -7.91 -7.94 -7.60
CA ARG A 87 -7.85 -6.77 -6.70
C ARG A 87 -8.72 -6.94 -5.46
N TYR A 88 -9.97 -7.42 -5.63
CA TYR A 88 -10.86 -7.63 -4.49
C TYR A 88 -10.36 -8.75 -3.56
N PRO A 89 -10.10 -9.99 -4.01
CA PRO A 89 -9.56 -11.03 -3.13
C PRO A 89 -8.21 -10.65 -2.52
N GLN A 90 -7.33 -9.94 -3.23
CA GLN A 90 -6.08 -9.42 -2.66
C GLN A 90 -6.34 -8.45 -1.49
N SER A 91 -7.31 -7.54 -1.62
CA SER A 91 -7.62 -6.59 -0.54
C SER A 91 -8.19 -7.30 0.70
N VAL A 92 -9.06 -8.30 0.51
CA VAL A 92 -9.60 -9.11 1.62
C VAL A 92 -8.49 -9.90 2.31
N MET A 93 -7.63 -10.57 1.55
CA MET A 93 -6.52 -11.34 2.11
C MET A 93 -5.51 -10.43 2.83
N THR A 94 -5.24 -9.25 2.29
CA THR A 94 -4.40 -8.23 2.96
C THR A 94 -5.03 -7.80 4.29
N ALA A 95 -6.32 -7.53 4.32
CA ALA A 95 -7.04 -7.16 5.53
C ALA A 95 -6.97 -8.29 6.59
N LEU A 96 -7.19 -9.54 6.19
CA LEU A 96 -7.06 -10.71 7.06
C LEU A 96 -5.63 -10.90 7.58
N CYS A 97 -4.64 -10.72 6.72
CA CYS A 97 -3.24 -10.79 7.10
C CYS A 97 -2.92 -9.71 8.17
N MET A 98 -3.33 -8.47 7.95
CA MET A 98 -3.12 -7.36 8.89
C MET A 98 -3.84 -7.61 10.24
N LEU A 99 -5.07 -8.10 10.22
CA LEU A 99 -5.81 -8.47 11.43
C LEU A 99 -5.08 -9.57 12.20
N GLY A 100 -4.72 -10.65 11.54
CA GLY A 100 -4.04 -11.78 12.16
C GLY A 100 -2.65 -11.41 12.72
N LEU A 101 -1.87 -10.59 12.02
CA LEU A 101 -0.59 -10.07 12.52
C LEU A 101 -0.76 -9.14 13.73
N SER A 102 -1.80 -8.32 13.73
CA SER A 102 -2.07 -7.37 14.81
C SER A 102 -2.57 -8.03 16.08
N LEU A 103 -3.31 -9.12 15.96
CA LEU A 103 -3.91 -9.89 17.07
C LEU A 103 -3.11 -11.15 17.43
N GLY A 104 -2.10 -11.48 16.64
CA GLY A 104 -1.30 -12.69 16.76
C GLY A 104 -0.25 -12.67 17.89
N LEU A 105 0.71 -13.58 17.78
CA LEU A 105 1.78 -13.77 18.74
C LEU A 105 2.64 -12.54 18.93
N GLY A 106 3.04 -12.26 20.17
CA GLY A 106 3.83 -11.10 20.54
C GLY A 106 5.17 -10.96 19.79
N GLY A 107 5.82 -12.09 19.48
CA GLY A 107 7.06 -12.09 18.69
C GLY A 107 6.91 -11.49 17.28
N ILE A 108 5.78 -11.77 16.62
CA ILE A 108 5.47 -11.18 15.29
C ILE A 108 5.24 -9.69 15.41
N ARG A 109 4.57 -9.25 16.48
CA ARG A 109 4.39 -7.81 16.74
C ARG A 109 5.72 -7.07 16.96
N LEU A 110 6.74 -7.73 17.51
CA LEU A 110 8.08 -7.14 17.62
C LEU A 110 8.73 -6.95 16.23
N ILE A 111 8.57 -7.91 15.33
CA ILE A 111 9.09 -7.81 13.96
C ILE A 111 8.45 -6.63 13.21
N PHE A 112 7.12 -6.48 13.30
CA PHE A 112 6.39 -5.42 12.58
C PHE A 112 6.22 -4.12 13.38
N GLY A 113 6.52 -4.12 14.67
CA GLY A 113 6.44 -2.96 15.55
C GLY A 113 7.77 -2.24 15.79
N ASN A 114 8.83 -2.60 15.07
CA ASN A 114 10.15 -2.01 15.22
C ASN A 114 10.22 -0.56 14.68
N PRO A 115 11.25 0.22 15.04
CA PRO A 115 11.39 1.60 14.59
C PRO A 115 11.43 1.77 13.06
N ILE A 116 12.01 0.79 12.34
CA ILE A 116 12.11 0.83 10.87
C ILE A 116 10.72 0.74 10.23
N THR A 117 9.91 -0.22 10.66
CA THR A 117 8.54 -0.36 10.13
C THR A 117 7.65 0.82 10.50
N ARG A 118 7.82 1.40 11.68
CA ARG A 118 7.13 2.66 12.07
C ARG A 118 7.56 3.83 11.19
N PHE A 119 8.85 3.94 10.89
CA PHE A 119 9.35 4.95 9.97
C PHE A 119 8.75 4.77 8.58
N LEU A 120 8.83 3.55 8.01
CA LEU A 120 8.27 3.24 6.70
C LEU A 120 6.76 3.47 6.63
N SER A 121 6.02 3.08 7.68
CA SER A 121 4.59 3.38 7.81
C SER A 121 4.32 4.88 7.80
N GLY A 122 5.15 5.66 8.50
CA GLY A 122 5.00 7.11 8.59
C GLY A 122 5.20 7.85 7.26
N ILE A 123 6.00 7.30 6.34
CA ILE A 123 6.26 7.90 5.02
C ILE A 123 5.50 7.18 3.89
N SER A 124 4.78 6.09 4.19
CA SER A 124 4.17 5.20 3.17
C SER A 124 3.23 5.92 2.21
N PHE A 125 2.44 6.88 2.72
CA PHE A 125 1.54 7.67 1.90
C PHE A 125 2.30 8.53 0.88
N GLN A 126 3.38 9.18 1.30
CA GLN A 126 4.22 9.98 0.42
C GLN A 126 4.96 9.09 -0.59
N VAL A 127 5.45 7.91 -0.16
CA VAL A 127 6.04 6.92 -1.08
C VAL A 127 5.02 6.53 -2.17
N TYR A 128 3.78 6.26 -1.78
CA TYR A 128 2.71 5.93 -2.72
C TYR A 128 2.45 7.04 -3.75
N ILE A 129 2.48 8.29 -3.35
CA ILE A 129 2.30 9.43 -4.27
C ILE A 129 3.50 9.56 -5.22
N TRP A 130 4.70 9.58 -4.67
CA TRP A 130 5.90 9.95 -5.43
C TRP A 130 6.48 8.84 -6.28
N HIS A 131 6.28 7.54 -5.94
CA HIS A 131 6.87 6.45 -6.70
C HIS A 131 6.44 6.44 -8.17
N GLN A 132 5.17 6.71 -8.45
CA GLN A 132 4.65 6.71 -9.81
C GLN A 132 5.12 7.94 -10.60
N VAL A 133 5.07 9.11 -9.96
CA VAL A 133 5.56 10.35 -10.57
C VAL A 133 7.03 10.23 -10.94
N LEU A 134 7.85 9.74 -10.01
CA LEU A 134 9.28 9.54 -10.23
C LEU A 134 9.56 8.50 -11.30
N ALA A 135 8.82 7.38 -11.31
CA ALA A 135 8.97 6.36 -12.33
C ALA A 135 8.73 6.91 -13.74
N VAL A 136 7.65 7.65 -13.93
CA VAL A 136 7.37 8.32 -15.23
C VAL A 136 8.47 9.30 -15.59
N GLN A 137 8.91 10.12 -14.64
CA GLN A 137 9.92 11.16 -14.88
C GLN A 137 11.31 10.59 -15.23
N LEU A 138 11.75 9.56 -14.49
CA LEU A 138 13.01 8.86 -14.78
C LEU A 138 12.98 8.24 -16.18
N ARG A 139 11.85 7.71 -16.60
CA ARG A 139 11.70 7.15 -17.94
C ARG A 139 11.76 8.24 -19.02
N GLN A 140 11.13 9.38 -18.80
CA GLN A 140 11.20 10.53 -19.72
C GLN A 140 12.63 11.07 -19.84
N TRP A 141 13.38 11.08 -18.76
CA TRP A 141 14.79 11.50 -18.73
C TRP A 141 15.77 10.42 -19.24
N ASN A 142 15.26 9.24 -19.60
CA ASN A 142 16.07 8.08 -19.99
C ASN A 142 17.12 7.71 -18.94
N ILE A 143 16.71 7.69 -17.67
CA ILE A 143 17.54 7.31 -16.52
C ILE A 143 17.02 6.01 -15.90
N PRO A 144 17.83 4.94 -15.84
CA PRO A 144 19.16 4.79 -16.41
C PRO A 144 19.11 4.77 -17.94
N TYR A 145 20.21 5.20 -18.57
CA TYR A 145 20.30 5.27 -20.03
C TYR A 145 20.06 3.90 -20.67
N SER A 146 19.25 3.88 -21.71
CA SER A 146 19.03 2.71 -22.58
C SER A 146 19.04 3.16 -24.03
N ALA A 147 19.79 2.45 -24.86
CA ALA A 147 19.77 2.64 -26.31
C ALA A 147 18.50 2.06 -26.94
N VAL A 148 17.76 1.23 -26.23
CA VAL A 148 16.54 0.56 -26.68
C VAL A 148 15.32 1.38 -26.23
N PRO A 149 14.35 1.67 -27.13
CA PRO A 149 13.20 2.51 -26.81
C PRO A 149 12.30 1.98 -25.69
N ASN A 150 12.21 0.67 -25.52
CA ASN A 150 11.38 0.01 -24.52
C ASN A 150 12.11 -1.11 -23.79
N PRO A 151 13.10 -0.83 -22.93
CA PRO A 151 13.92 -1.84 -22.28
C PRO A 151 13.10 -2.80 -21.39
N ASN A 152 11.99 -2.35 -20.82
CA ASN A 152 11.07 -3.21 -20.06
C ASN A 152 10.45 -4.33 -20.89
N GLN A 153 10.09 -4.03 -22.15
CA GLN A 153 9.45 -5.00 -23.06
C GLN A 153 10.48 -5.94 -23.70
N MET A 154 11.72 -5.50 -23.80
CA MET A 154 12.83 -6.27 -24.36
C MET A 154 13.48 -7.24 -23.37
N GLY A 155 13.02 -7.26 -22.10
CA GLY A 155 13.53 -8.18 -21.08
C GLY A 155 14.92 -7.85 -20.55
N ASP A 156 15.39 -6.61 -20.70
CA ASP A 156 16.67 -6.14 -20.15
C ASP A 156 16.61 -6.11 -18.62
N ARG A 157 17.03 -7.21 -17.99
CA ARG A 157 16.99 -7.39 -16.54
C ARG A 157 17.93 -6.44 -15.80
N ASP A 158 19.06 -6.09 -16.38
CA ASP A 158 20.04 -5.21 -15.74
C ASP A 158 19.53 -3.77 -15.72
N TRP A 159 18.94 -3.31 -16.80
CA TRP A 159 18.27 -2.03 -16.84
C TRP A 159 17.10 -1.98 -15.85
N GLN A 160 16.22 -3.01 -15.85
CA GLN A 160 15.07 -3.11 -14.96
C GLN A 160 15.48 -3.03 -13.49
N ARG A 161 16.57 -3.73 -13.11
CA ARG A 161 17.09 -3.74 -11.75
C ARG A 161 17.58 -2.35 -11.33
N LYS A 162 18.39 -1.70 -12.17
CA LYS A 162 18.88 -0.34 -11.93
C LYS A 162 17.73 0.66 -11.83
N TYR A 163 16.78 0.60 -12.74
CA TYR A 163 15.60 1.46 -12.74
C TYR A 163 14.74 1.27 -11.48
N THR A 164 14.48 0.04 -11.09
CA THR A 164 13.71 -0.27 -9.88
C THR A 164 14.38 0.30 -8.63
N TRP A 165 15.69 0.10 -8.48
CA TRP A 165 16.43 0.67 -7.35
C TRP A 165 16.40 2.19 -7.33
N LEU A 166 16.58 2.84 -8.48
CA LEU A 166 16.49 4.30 -8.58
C LEU A 166 15.10 4.81 -8.20
N CYS A 167 14.04 4.17 -8.69
CA CYS A 167 12.67 4.50 -8.32
C CYS A 167 12.43 4.36 -6.81
N TRP A 168 12.84 3.24 -6.20
CA TRP A 168 12.67 3.01 -4.77
C TRP A 168 13.45 3.98 -3.91
N LEU A 169 14.75 4.15 -4.18
CA LEU A 169 15.59 5.05 -3.40
C LEU A 169 15.14 6.50 -3.56
N GLY A 170 14.81 6.92 -4.78
CA GLY A 170 14.29 8.26 -5.03
C GLY A 170 12.94 8.50 -4.34
N ALA A 171 12.00 7.56 -4.44
CA ALA A 171 10.69 7.69 -3.80
C ALA A 171 10.81 7.73 -2.27
N LEU A 172 11.65 6.88 -1.67
CA LEU A 172 11.91 6.90 -0.22
C LEU A 172 12.55 8.22 0.23
N SER A 173 13.50 8.74 -0.54
CA SER A 173 14.18 10.00 -0.24
C SER A 173 13.19 11.18 -0.29
N ILE A 174 12.45 11.31 -1.38
CA ILE A 174 11.45 12.38 -1.55
C ILE A 174 10.37 12.27 -0.47
N ALA A 175 9.83 11.08 -0.25
CA ALA A 175 8.81 10.84 0.77
C ALA A 175 9.30 11.24 2.17
N THR A 176 10.55 10.91 2.50
CA THR A 176 11.16 11.30 3.78
C THR A 176 11.27 12.82 3.90
N LEU A 177 11.81 13.48 2.88
CA LEU A 177 11.96 14.94 2.87
C LEU A 177 10.60 15.63 3.00
N VAL A 178 9.60 15.25 2.19
CA VAL A 178 8.26 15.84 2.22
C VAL A 178 7.59 15.62 3.58
N THR A 179 7.64 14.39 4.11
CA THR A 179 7.01 14.10 5.40
C THR A 179 7.66 14.88 6.55
N TYR A 180 8.98 14.95 6.62
CA TYR A 180 9.67 15.53 7.77
C TYR A 180 9.88 17.04 7.67
N LEU A 181 10.07 17.59 6.47
CA LEU A 181 10.32 19.01 6.26
C LEU A 181 9.07 19.82 5.98
N ILE A 182 8.01 19.19 5.46
CA ILE A 182 6.79 19.89 5.06
C ILE A 182 5.60 19.44 5.89
N GLU A 183 5.23 18.16 5.81
CA GLU A 183 3.96 17.66 6.37
C GLU A 183 3.91 17.75 7.89
N ARG A 184 4.93 17.25 8.58
CA ARG A 184 4.99 17.28 10.05
C ARG A 184 5.07 18.69 10.65
N PRO A 185 5.88 19.64 10.14
CA PRO A 185 5.88 21.01 10.62
C PRO A 185 4.52 21.70 10.41
N LEU A 186 3.91 21.55 9.23
CA LEU A 186 2.59 22.12 8.93
C LEU A 186 1.49 21.55 9.84
N ALA A 187 1.50 20.24 10.07
CA ALA A 187 0.54 19.60 10.99
C ALA A 187 0.67 20.11 12.42
N ARG A 188 1.89 20.39 12.90
CA ARG A 188 2.11 20.99 14.24
C ARG A 188 1.60 22.42 14.32
N LEU A 189 1.79 23.23 13.29
CA LEU A 189 1.28 24.59 13.22
C LEU A 189 -0.26 24.62 13.21
N GLY A 190 -0.90 23.74 12.41
CA GLY A 190 -2.35 23.61 12.36
C GLY A 190 -2.98 23.18 13.69
N LEU A 191 -2.36 22.23 14.39
CA LEU A 191 -2.83 21.77 15.71
C LEU A 191 -2.63 22.86 16.78
N GLY A 192 -1.56 23.66 16.70
CA GLY A 192 -1.31 24.80 17.60
C GLY A 192 -2.40 25.88 17.48
N ALA A 193 -2.80 26.20 16.25
CA ALA A 193 -3.86 27.16 15.98
C ALA A 193 -5.23 26.70 16.53
N ALA A 194 -5.59 25.42 16.30
CA ALA A 194 -6.83 24.84 16.81
C ALA A 194 -6.90 24.76 18.34
N SER A 195 -5.76 24.53 19.00
CA SER A 195 -5.66 24.51 20.47
C SER A 195 -5.88 25.90 21.07
N ASN A 196 -5.36 26.95 20.44
CA ASN A 196 -5.51 28.34 20.93
C ASN A 196 -6.96 28.83 20.79
N THR A 197 -7.63 28.54 19.69
CA THR A 197 -9.05 28.87 19.46
C THR A 197 -9.97 28.21 20.51
N LYS A 198 -9.62 26.99 20.95
CA LYS A 198 -10.41 26.28 21.97
C LYS A 198 -10.19 26.79 23.38
N LYS A 199 -9.01 27.36 23.66
CA LYS A 199 -8.72 28.05 24.96
C LYS A 199 -9.39 29.41 25.04
N GLU A 200 -9.50 30.14 23.93
CA GLU A 200 -10.15 31.43 23.85
C GLU A 200 -11.67 31.33 24.02
N LYS A 201 -12.30 30.31 23.37
CA LYS A 201 -13.75 30.01 23.58
C LYS A 201 -14.12 29.53 24.98
N LYS A 202 -13.18 29.11 25.81
CA LYS A 202 -13.43 28.75 27.22
C LYS A 202 -13.25 29.92 28.20
N ARG A 203 -12.77 31.05 27.71
CA ARG A 203 -12.55 32.27 28.54
C ARG A 203 -13.65 33.33 28.38
N ILE A 204 -14.55 33.09 27.43
CA ILE A 204 -15.78 33.88 27.23
C ILE A 204 -16.94 33.08 27.81
#